data_08db05a12e7f89c31d67e125a301e9b1
#
_entry.id   08db05a12e7f89c31d67e125a301e9b1
#
_cell.length_a   1.000
_cell.length_b   1.000
_cell.length_c   1.000
_cell.angle_alpha   90.00
_cell.angle_beta   90.00
_cell.angle_gamma   90.00
#
_symmetry.space_group_name_H-M   'P 1'
#
loop_
_entity.id
_entity.type
_entity.pdbx_description
1 polymer ?
#
loop_
_entity_poly.entity_id
_entity_poly.type
_entity_poly.pdbx_seq_one_letter_code
_entity_poly.pdbx_strand_id
1 'polypeptide(L)'
;MHMNRKEFAVGLASLVAAGCSAEDKRKAEAMMPVKVRKDRILFVYFSRSGNTRYATETFAKACGGAKVVEIKAEKPYAAEYSACCEEARPECRAKALRPIQKVDGLDLAAYDVVFFGTPDWWGTMCPPIRTFIAENLAALKTKTLCIYQTHGGGGMERVGSDFAELVAGAAVLPPKAFYGGTIKIGFGLKAFVTDRLAVEA
;
A
#
# COMPACT_ATOMS: atom_id res chain seq x y z
N MET A 1 -24.50 18.64 5.54
CA MET A 1 -25.09 17.64 6.47
C MET A 1 -24.14 16.45 6.48
N HIS A 2 -23.26 16.36 7.52
CA HIS A 2 -22.29 15.28 7.62
C HIS A 2 -22.95 14.08 8.29
N MET A 3 -23.23 13.06 7.53
CA MET A 3 -23.72 11.77 8.03
C MET A 3 -22.60 11.07 8.81
N ASN A 4 -22.87 10.68 10.04
CA ASN A 4 -21.92 10.04 10.93
C ASN A 4 -21.70 8.57 10.51
N ARG A 5 -20.50 8.01 10.76
CA ARG A 5 -20.08 6.65 10.37
C ARG A 5 -21.04 5.54 10.83
N LYS A 6 -21.71 5.71 11.98
CA LYS A 6 -22.71 4.74 12.47
C LYS A 6 -23.99 4.79 11.66
N GLU A 7 -24.41 5.96 11.22
CA GLU A 7 -25.59 6.14 10.37
C GLU A 7 -25.34 5.61 8.96
N PHE A 8 -24.10 5.73 8.44
CA PHE A 8 -23.71 5.15 7.16
C PHE A 8 -23.70 3.61 7.22
N ALA A 9 -23.15 3.01 8.28
CA ALA A 9 -23.12 1.56 8.45
C ALA A 9 -24.53 0.96 8.65
N VAL A 10 -25.42 1.65 9.38
CA VAL A 10 -26.82 1.26 9.55
C VAL A 10 -27.59 1.42 8.24
N GLY A 11 -27.33 2.49 7.48
CA GLY A 11 -27.90 2.69 6.14
C GLY A 11 -27.50 1.60 5.14
N LEU A 12 -26.24 1.15 5.15
CA LEU A 12 -25.77 0.03 4.31
C LEU A 12 -26.41 -1.30 4.68
N ALA A 13 -26.54 -1.59 5.99
CA ALA A 13 -27.20 -2.82 6.46
C ALA A 13 -28.68 -2.86 6.06
N SER A 14 -29.37 -1.72 6.05
CA SER A 14 -30.77 -1.60 5.59
C SER A 14 -30.91 -1.72 4.06
N LEU A 15 -29.95 -1.25 3.28
CA LEU A 15 -29.91 -1.40 1.81
C LEU A 15 -29.70 -2.86 1.36
N VAL A 16 -28.94 -3.64 2.12
CA VAL A 16 -28.72 -5.07 1.85
C VAL A 16 -30.00 -5.90 2.07
N ALA A 17 -30.92 -5.44 2.92
CA ALA A 17 -32.19 -6.11 3.20
C ALA A 17 -33.29 -5.87 2.14
N ALA A 18 -33.17 -4.84 1.30
CA ALA A 18 -34.21 -4.44 0.32
C ALA A 18 -33.70 -4.55 -1.11
N GLY A 19 -33.75 -5.77 -1.69
CA GLY A 19 -33.74 -5.97 -3.17
C GLY A 19 -32.50 -5.52 -3.95
N CYS A 20 -31.34 -5.31 -3.34
CA CYS A 20 -30.10 -4.96 -4.02
C CYS A 20 -29.62 -6.07 -4.97
N SER A 21 -29.16 -5.68 -6.17
CA SER A 21 -28.56 -6.59 -7.15
C SER A 21 -27.30 -7.28 -6.56
N ALA A 22 -26.91 -8.42 -7.14
CA ALA A 22 -25.66 -9.12 -6.74
C ALA A 22 -24.43 -8.22 -6.93
N GLU A 23 -24.49 -7.25 -7.83
CA GLU A 23 -23.44 -6.26 -8.11
C GLU A 23 -23.36 -5.21 -7.01
N ASP A 24 -24.52 -4.69 -6.55
CA ASP A 24 -24.58 -3.73 -5.44
C ASP A 24 -24.09 -4.37 -4.14
N LYS A 25 -24.42 -5.64 -3.89
CA LYS A 25 -23.92 -6.39 -2.74
C LYS A 25 -22.40 -6.55 -2.79
N ARG A 26 -21.82 -6.94 -3.92
CA ARG A 26 -20.36 -7.04 -4.10
C ARG A 26 -19.68 -5.68 -3.94
N LYS A 27 -20.29 -4.60 -4.43
CA LYS A 27 -19.75 -3.24 -4.29
C LYS A 27 -19.82 -2.76 -2.84
N ALA A 28 -20.87 -3.09 -2.12
CA ALA A 28 -21.01 -2.80 -0.69
C ALA A 28 -20.01 -3.62 0.15
N GLU A 29 -19.84 -4.90 -0.12
CA GLU A 29 -18.85 -5.77 0.53
C GLU A 29 -17.40 -5.27 0.27
N ALA A 30 -17.10 -4.83 -0.95
CA ALA A 30 -15.81 -4.25 -1.30
C ALA A 30 -15.51 -2.90 -0.59
N MET A 31 -16.53 -2.26 -0.03
CA MET A 31 -16.40 -1.02 0.76
C MET A 31 -16.26 -1.25 2.27
N MET A 32 -16.49 -2.48 2.74
CA MET A 32 -16.35 -2.80 4.16
C MET A 32 -14.87 -2.98 4.54
N PRO A 33 -14.45 -2.44 5.70
CA PRO A 33 -13.10 -2.69 6.18
C PRO A 33 -12.81 -4.18 6.36
N VAL A 34 -11.64 -4.63 5.90
CA VAL A 34 -11.18 -6.02 6.08
C VAL A 34 -10.94 -6.28 7.57
N LYS A 35 -11.59 -7.30 8.13
CA LYS A 35 -11.32 -7.76 9.50
C LYS A 35 -10.02 -8.52 9.51
N VAL A 36 -9.08 -8.11 10.36
CA VAL A 36 -7.76 -8.72 10.44
C VAL A 36 -7.15 -8.49 11.82
N ARG A 37 -6.46 -9.48 12.36
CA ARG A 37 -5.67 -9.34 13.59
C ARG A 37 -4.41 -8.51 13.29
N LYS A 38 -3.96 -7.70 14.27
CA LYS A 38 -2.79 -6.82 14.13
C LYS A 38 -1.51 -7.56 13.75
N ASP A 39 -1.32 -8.78 14.26
CA ASP A 39 -0.14 -9.61 13.98
C ASP A 39 -0.16 -10.28 12.58
N ARG A 40 -1.30 -10.18 11.88
CA ARG A 40 -1.48 -10.67 10.51
C ARG A 40 -1.34 -9.56 9.45
N ILE A 41 -0.90 -8.37 9.84
CA ILE A 41 -0.69 -7.22 8.95
C ILE A 41 0.80 -6.99 8.76
N LEU A 42 1.23 -6.84 7.51
CA LEU A 42 2.60 -6.53 7.12
C LEU A 42 2.64 -5.24 6.31
N PHE A 43 3.59 -4.37 6.62
CA PHE A 43 3.96 -3.22 5.81
C PHE A 43 5.35 -3.44 5.22
N VAL A 44 5.46 -3.43 3.90
CA VAL A 44 6.71 -3.51 3.15
C VAL A 44 6.91 -2.20 2.42
N TYR A 45 8.05 -1.55 2.57
CA TYR A 45 8.28 -0.26 1.93
C TYR A 45 9.73 -0.05 1.49
N PHE A 46 9.92 0.86 0.54
CA PHE A 46 11.18 1.49 0.22
C PHE A 46 11.08 3.00 0.46
N SER A 47 12.13 3.62 0.99
CA SER A 47 12.15 5.06 1.22
C SER A 47 13.53 5.65 0.98
N ARG A 48 13.62 6.69 0.11
CA ARG A 48 14.85 7.44 -0.13
C ARG A 48 15.02 8.62 0.84
N SER A 49 14.00 9.47 0.94
CA SER A 49 14.03 10.73 1.71
C SER A 49 13.36 10.65 3.08
N GLY A 50 12.85 9.46 3.46
CA GLY A 50 12.16 9.25 4.73
C GLY A 50 10.65 9.50 4.70
N ASN A 51 10.07 10.03 3.64
CA ASN A 51 8.63 10.29 3.56
C ASN A 51 7.80 9.00 3.59
N THR A 52 8.17 8.00 2.78
CA THR A 52 7.49 6.70 2.76
C THR A 52 7.67 5.98 4.10
N ARG A 53 8.88 6.04 4.69
CA ARG A 53 9.14 5.51 6.04
C ARG A 53 8.18 6.11 7.06
N TYR A 54 8.10 7.43 7.13
CA TYR A 54 7.23 8.13 8.08
C TYR A 54 5.75 7.71 7.94
N ALA A 55 5.26 7.64 6.69
CA ALA A 55 3.90 7.17 6.42
C ALA A 55 3.71 5.73 6.92
N THR A 56 4.64 4.83 6.57
CA THR A 56 4.59 3.41 6.94
C THR A 56 4.53 3.21 8.45
N GLU A 57 5.44 3.86 9.18
CA GLU A 57 5.50 3.78 10.65
C GLU A 57 4.22 4.31 11.30
N THR A 58 3.65 5.39 10.73
CA THR A 58 2.37 5.96 11.19
C THR A 58 1.22 4.97 10.96
N PHE A 59 1.18 4.30 9.80
CA PHE A 59 0.17 3.30 9.50
C PHE A 59 0.30 2.06 10.39
N ALA A 60 1.51 1.53 10.54
CA ALA A 60 1.76 0.38 11.40
C ALA A 60 1.37 0.65 12.86
N LYS A 61 1.69 1.84 13.37
CA LYS A 61 1.25 2.28 14.71
C LYS A 61 -0.27 2.38 14.82
N ALA A 62 -0.95 2.89 13.79
CA ALA A 62 -2.42 2.97 13.76
C ALA A 62 -3.08 1.58 13.70
N CYS A 63 -2.36 0.55 13.22
CA CYS A 63 -2.76 -0.86 13.23
C CYS A 63 -2.29 -1.61 14.49
N GLY A 64 -2.02 -0.94 15.59
CA GLY A 64 -1.63 -1.57 16.85
C GLY A 64 -0.19 -2.10 16.89
N GLY A 65 0.70 -1.58 16.05
CA GLY A 65 2.11 -1.97 15.98
C GLY A 65 2.38 -3.15 15.02
N ALA A 66 1.70 -3.16 13.89
CA ALA A 66 1.90 -4.16 12.83
C ALA A 66 3.37 -4.23 12.37
N LYS A 67 3.77 -5.38 11.82
CA LYS A 67 5.14 -5.61 11.35
C LYS A 67 5.50 -4.69 10.19
N VAL A 68 6.70 -4.14 10.23
CA VAL A 68 7.25 -3.27 9.18
C VAL A 68 8.56 -3.85 8.66
N VAL A 69 8.72 -3.82 7.34
CA VAL A 69 9.94 -4.27 6.63
C VAL A 69 10.36 -3.20 5.63
N GLU A 70 11.57 -2.69 5.77
CA GLU A 70 12.19 -1.80 4.79
C GLU A 70 12.97 -2.59 3.75
N ILE A 71 12.64 -2.40 2.49
CA ILE A 71 13.39 -2.97 1.38
C ILE A 71 14.59 -2.07 1.07
N LYS A 72 15.75 -2.68 0.88
CA LYS A 72 16.96 -1.99 0.46
C LYS A 72 17.44 -2.56 -0.87
N ALA A 73 17.82 -1.69 -1.79
CA ALA A 73 18.52 -2.13 -2.99
C ALA A 73 19.86 -2.76 -2.60
N GLU A 74 20.27 -3.84 -3.26
CA GLU A 74 21.56 -4.47 -3.05
C GLU A 74 22.68 -3.46 -3.32
N LYS A 75 22.63 -2.78 -4.47
CA LYS A 75 23.45 -1.59 -4.76
C LYS A 75 22.60 -0.34 -4.50
N PRO A 76 22.90 0.46 -3.48
CA PRO A 76 22.18 1.70 -3.21
C PRO A 76 22.17 2.65 -4.40
N TYR A 77 21.10 3.41 -4.58
CA TYR A 77 21.07 4.52 -5.55
C TYR A 77 21.97 5.65 -5.09
N ALA A 78 22.38 6.49 -6.03
CA ALA A 78 23.18 7.69 -5.77
C ALA A 78 22.55 8.53 -4.65
N ALA A 79 23.37 9.02 -3.73
CA ALA A 79 22.92 9.87 -2.63
C ALA A 79 22.42 11.24 -3.10
N GLU A 80 23.09 11.79 -4.14
CA GLU A 80 22.70 13.03 -4.77
C GLU A 80 21.38 12.84 -5.52
N TYR A 81 20.47 13.86 -5.46
CA TYR A 81 19.12 13.71 -5.97
C TYR A 81 19.06 13.55 -7.48
N SER A 82 19.78 14.43 -8.22
CA SER A 82 19.76 14.43 -9.67
C SER A 82 20.36 13.13 -10.24
N ALA A 83 21.50 12.70 -9.70
CA ALA A 83 22.12 11.44 -10.08
C ALA A 83 21.22 10.23 -9.81
N CYS A 84 20.53 10.21 -8.67
CA CYS A 84 19.55 9.18 -8.37
C CYS A 84 18.37 9.18 -9.37
N CYS A 85 17.88 10.35 -9.75
CA CYS A 85 16.81 10.48 -10.73
C CYS A 85 17.24 9.94 -12.11
N GLU A 86 18.45 10.29 -12.57
CA GLU A 86 18.98 9.80 -13.83
C GLU A 86 19.23 8.27 -13.82
N GLU A 87 19.75 7.74 -12.72
CA GLU A 87 19.95 6.30 -12.54
C GLU A 87 18.61 5.53 -12.55
N ALA A 88 17.60 6.04 -11.88
CA ALA A 88 16.30 5.38 -11.75
C ALA A 88 15.42 5.51 -13.00
N ARG A 89 15.62 6.54 -13.85
CA ARG A 89 14.76 6.82 -15.01
C ARG A 89 14.64 5.65 -15.98
N PRO A 90 15.73 5.04 -16.49
CA PRO A 90 15.65 3.91 -17.40
C PRO A 90 15.00 2.69 -16.73
N GLU A 91 15.31 2.42 -15.46
CA GLU A 91 14.72 1.31 -14.71
C GLU A 91 13.20 1.45 -14.55
N CYS A 92 12.73 2.66 -14.20
CA CYS A 92 11.31 2.94 -14.07
C CYS A 92 10.55 2.83 -15.41
N ARG A 93 11.15 3.33 -16.51
CA ARG A 93 10.57 3.24 -17.86
C ARG A 93 10.47 1.80 -18.35
N ALA A 94 11.47 0.99 -18.07
CA ALA A 94 11.52 -0.43 -18.45
C ALA A 94 10.73 -1.33 -17.50
N LYS A 95 10.12 -0.80 -16.41
CA LYS A 95 9.55 -1.59 -15.30
C LYS A 95 10.56 -2.64 -14.79
N ALA A 96 11.84 -2.28 -14.73
CA ALA A 96 12.92 -3.19 -14.38
C ALA A 96 12.85 -3.68 -12.94
N LEU A 97 13.46 -4.84 -12.71
CA LEU A 97 13.67 -5.40 -11.38
C LEU A 97 15.10 -5.07 -10.92
N ARG A 98 15.24 -4.23 -9.90
CA ARG A 98 16.52 -3.93 -9.29
C ARG A 98 16.80 -4.91 -8.16
N PRO A 99 17.97 -5.57 -8.14
CA PRO A 99 18.31 -6.49 -7.05
C PRO A 99 18.17 -5.83 -5.66
N ILE A 100 17.59 -6.58 -4.74
CA ILE A 100 17.34 -6.15 -3.37
C ILE A 100 18.10 -7.03 -2.38
N GLN A 101 18.44 -6.46 -1.22
CA GLN A 101 19.03 -7.22 -0.14
C GLN A 101 18.00 -8.25 0.36
N LYS A 102 18.48 -9.44 0.69
CA LYS A 102 17.64 -10.48 1.27
C LYS A 102 16.95 -10.00 2.55
N VAL A 103 15.68 -10.28 2.67
CA VAL A 103 14.90 -10.01 3.89
C VAL A 103 14.87 -11.27 4.73
N ASP A 104 15.81 -11.37 5.67
CA ASP A 104 15.93 -12.57 6.51
C ASP A 104 14.80 -12.65 7.55
N GLY A 105 14.32 -13.87 7.79
CA GLY A 105 13.30 -14.15 8.79
C GLY A 105 11.89 -13.65 8.47
N LEU A 106 11.63 -13.22 7.24
CA LEU A 106 10.29 -12.85 6.80
C LEU A 106 9.56 -14.09 6.26
N ASP A 107 8.57 -14.55 7.01
CA ASP A 107 7.63 -15.58 6.54
C ASP A 107 6.32 -14.90 6.10
N LEU A 108 6.08 -14.82 4.80
CA LEU A 108 4.84 -14.24 4.26
C LEU A 108 3.59 -15.05 4.61
N ALA A 109 3.70 -16.35 4.93
CA ALA A 109 2.54 -17.14 5.34
C ALA A 109 1.92 -16.65 6.67
N ALA A 110 2.71 -15.96 7.48
CA ALA A 110 2.25 -15.36 8.73
C ALA A 110 1.26 -14.18 8.55
N TYR A 111 1.04 -13.66 7.34
CA TYR A 111 0.26 -12.44 7.13
C TYR A 111 -0.91 -12.68 6.17
N ASP A 112 -2.02 -11.99 6.41
CA ASP A 112 -3.23 -12.00 5.57
C ASP A 112 -3.36 -10.73 4.74
N VAL A 113 -2.86 -9.62 5.26
CA VAL A 113 -2.91 -8.31 4.60
C VAL A 113 -1.50 -7.74 4.48
N VAL A 114 -1.12 -7.35 3.25
CA VAL A 114 0.19 -6.75 2.97
C VAL A 114 0.03 -5.38 2.30
N PHE A 115 0.61 -4.37 2.93
CA PHE A 115 0.69 -3.02 2.39
C PHE A 115 2.06 -2.76 1.79
N PHE A 116 2.09 -2.16 0.60
CA PHE A 116 3.32 -1.75 -0.07
C PHE A 116 3.44 -0.24 -0.10
N GLY A 117 4.53 0.27 0.45
CA GLY A 117 4.88 1.69 0.44
C GLY A 117 5.97 1.99 -0.58
N THR A 118 5.70 2.90 -1.52
CA THR A 118 6.65 3.29 -2.56
C THR A 118 6.77 4.80 -2.66
N PRO A 119 7.96 5.38 -2.88
CA PRO A 119 8.02 6.71 -3.46
C PRO A 119 7.53 6.66 -4.91
N ASP A 120 6.93 7.75 -5.37
CA ASP A 120 6.66 7.95 -6.79
C ASP A 120 7.96 8.24 -7.52
N TRP A 121 8.36 7.36 -8.41
CA TRP A 121 9.54 7.52 -9.26
C TRP A 121 9.13 7.45 -10.73
N TRP A 122 9.19 8.61 -11.40
CA TRP A 122 8.83 8.71 -12.81
C TRP A 122 7.39 8.22 -13.12
N GLY A 123 6.46 8.50 -12.22
CA GLY A 123 5.05 8.15 -12.35
C GLY A 123 4.74 6.67 -12.10
N THR A 124 5.66 5.89 -11.53
CA THR A 124 5.46 4.47 -11.24
C THR A 124 6.04 4.09 -9.87
N MET A 125 5.80 2.85 -9.43
CA MET A 125 6.44 2.32 -8.22
C MET A 125 7.94 2.17 -8.43
N CYS A 126 8.73 2.42 -7.37
CA CYS A 126 10.18 2.29 -7.45
C CYS A 126 10.60 0.83 -7.70
N PRO A 127 11.70 0.59 -8.45
CA PRO A 127 12.16 -0.75 -8.80
C PRO A 127 12.36 -1.71 -7.61
N PRO A 128 12.91 -1.31 -6.44
CA PRO A 128 13.06 -2.23 -5.31
C PRO A 128 11.73 -2.82 -4.80
N ILE A 129 10.65 -2.04 -4.76
CA ILE A 129 9.32 -2.56 -4.37
C ILE A 129 8.77 -3.48 -5.45
N ARG A 130 8.97 -3.15 -6.72
CA ARG A 130 8.58 -4.01 -7.83
C ARG A 130 9.29 -5.37 -7.75
N THR A 131 10.59 -5.38 -7.46
CA THR A 131 11.37 -6.60 -7.29
C THR A 131 10.83 -7.46 -6.17
N PHE A 132 10.62 -6.89 -4.99
CA PHE A 132 10.08 -7.63 -3.85
C PHE A 132 8.73 -8.29 -4.19
N ILE A 133 7.84 -7.55 -4.86
CA ILE A 133 6.53 -8.09 -5.25
C ILE A 133 6.69 -9.21 -6.27
N ALA A 134 7.51 -9.03 -7.30
CA ALA A 134 7.72 -10.02 -8.35
C ALA A 134 8.32 -11.33 -7.82
N GLU A 135 9.32 -11.25 -6.95
CA GLU A 135 9.97 -12.40 -6.33
C GLU A 135 9.05 -13.20 -5.39
N ASN A 136 8.05 -12.53 -4.80
CA ASN A 136 7.14 -13.13 -3.83
C ASN A 136 5.71 -13.30 -4.37
N LEU A 137 5.50 -13.17 -5.67
CA LEU A 137 4.19 -13.05 -6.28
C LEU A 137 3.25 -14.22 -5.95
N ALA A 138 3.76 -15.45 -5.95
CA ALA A 138 2.96 -16.66 -5.66
C ALA A 138 2.35 -16.59 -4.25
N ALA A 139 3.14 -16.22 -3.24
CA ALA A 139 2.67 -16.08 -1.87
C ALA A 139 1.74 -14.85 -1.71
N LEU A 140 2.02 -13.76 -2.41
CA LEU A 140 1.23 -12.53 -2.33
C LEU A 140 -0.16 -12.66 -2.94
N LYS A 141 -0.33 -13.46 -3.99
CA LYS A 141 -1.64 -13.68 -4.64
C LYS A 141 -2.70 -14.30 -3.72
N THR A 142 -2.31 -14.92 -2.64
CA THR A 142 -3.24 -15.51 -1.66
C THR A 142 -3.69 -14.51 -0.58
N LYS A 143 -3.28 -13.26 -0.66
CA LYS A 143 -3.46 -12.24 0.38
C LYS A 143 -4.27 -11.06 -0.10
N THR A 144 -4.73 -10.24 0.83
CA THR A 144 -5.28 -8.92 0.53
C THR A 144 -4.13 -7.91 0.46
N LEU A 145 -4.00 -7.23 -0.67
CA LEU A 145 -2.89 -6.34 -0.95
C LEU A 145 -3.35 -4.88 -1.06
N CYS A 146 -2.50 -3.96 -0.69
CA CYS A 146 -2.71 -2.52 -0.89
C CYS A 146 -1.39 -1.83 -1.23
N ILE A 147 -1.43 -0.85 -2.13
CA ILE A 147 -0.28 0.02 -2.36
C ILE A 147 -0.61 1.45 -1.98
N TYR A 148 0.36 2.13 -1.39
CA TYR A 148 0.35 3.58 -1.19
C TYR A 148 1.66 4.17 -1.65
N GLN A 149 1.60 5.42 -2.08
CA GLN A 149 2.79 6.12 -2.53
C GLN A 149 2.95 7.47 -1.85
N THR A 150 4.19 7.93 -1.77
CA THR A 150 4.54 9.30 -1.43
C THR A 150 5.13 9.99 -2.65
N HIS A 151 4.66 11.20 -2.96
CA HIS A 151 5.03 11.91 -4.19
C HIS A 151 5.41 13.38 -3.93
N GLY A 152 6.14 13.97 -4.86
CA GLY A 152 6.52 15.39 -4.84
C GLY A 152 5.56 16.33 -5.59
N GLY A 153 4.47 15.79 -6.17
CA GLY A 153 3.50 16.57 -6.94
C GLY A 153 2.71 15.75 -7.98
N GLY A 154 3.20 14.57 -8.38
CA GLY A 154 2.60 13.73 -9.44
C GLY A 154 1.26 13.05 -9.08
N GLY A 155 0.91 12.96 -7.81
CA GLY A 155 -0.30 12.22 -7.40
C GLY A 155 -0.13 10.70 -7.55
N MET A 156 -1.21 9.95 -7.86
CA MET A 156 -1.17 8.49 -7.99
C MET A 156 -0.58 8.03 -9.33
N GLU A 157 -0.74 8.80 -10.38
CA GLU A 157 -0.31 8.48 -11.74
C GLU A 157 -0.53 6.99 -12.11
N ARG A 158 0.53 6.28 -12.52
CA ARG A 158 0.42 4.87 -12.92
C ARG A 158 0.70 3.87 -11.81
N VAL A 159 1.07 4.32 -10.60
CA VAL A 159 1.47 3.38 -9.52
C VAL A 159 0.36 2.39 -9.21
N GLY A 160 -0.89 2.84 -9.10
CA GLY A 160 -2.02 1.97 -8.81
C GLY A 160 -2.30 0.95 -9.91
N SER A 161 -2.28 1.36 -11.19
CA SER A 161 -2.50 0.47 -12.34
C SER A 161 -1.35 -0.50 -12.55
N ASP A 162 -0.09 -0.03 -12.45
CA ASP A 162 1.10 -0.87 -12.55
C ASP A 162 1.15 -1.94 -11.45
N PHE A 163 0.69 -1.58 -10.25
CA PHE A 163 0.56 -2.53 -9.14
C PHE A 163 -0.52 -3.58 -9.41
N ALA A 164 -1.73 -3.15 -9.79
CA ALA A 164 -2.84 -4.06 -10.08
C ALA A 164 -2.50 -5.04 -11.22
N GLU A 165 -1.78 -4.56 -12.25
CA GLU A 165 -1.28 -5.41 -13.35
C GLU A 165 -0.29 -6.47 -12.81
N LEU A 166 0.69 -6.06 -11.99
CA LEU A 166 1.72 -6.94 -11.44
C LEU A 166 1.14 -8.04 -10.54
N VAL A 167 0.13 -7.71 -9.73
CA VAL A 167 -0.49 -8.66 -8.78
C VAL A 167 -1.83 -9.20 -9.28
N ALA A 168 -2.04 -9.23 -10.59
CA ALA A 168 -3.30 -9.68 -11.19
C ALA A 168 -3.75 -11.03 -10.62
N GLY A 169 -5.02 -11.08 -10.19
CA GLY A 169 -5.62 -12.24 -9.53
C GLY A 169 -5.59 -12.19 -8.00
N ALA A 170 -4.88 -11.25 -7.38
CA ALA A 170 -4.95 -11.01 -5.94
C ALA A 170 -6.14 -10.11 -5.56
N ALA A 171 -6.58 -10.17 -4.30
CA ALA A 171 -7.50 -9.18 -3.74
C ALA A 171 -6.74 -7.86 -3.48
N VAL A 172 -7.18 -6.75 -4.09
CA VAL A 172 -6.49 -5.46 -3.98
C VAL A 172 -7.42 -4.40 -3.38
N LEU A 173 -6.97 -3.77 -2.29
CA LEU A 173 -7.63 -2.62 -1.68
C LEU A 173 -7.32 -1.34 -2.46
N PRO A 174 -8.21 -0.32 -2.41
CA PRO A 174 -8.01 0.94 -3.13
C PRO A 174 -6.67 1.59 -2.77
N PRO A 175 -5.84 1.96 -3.77
CA PRO A 175 -4.55 2.59 -3.51
C PRO A 175 -4.72 4.03 -3.03
N LYS A 176 -3.65 4.65 -2.49
CA LYS A 176 -3.65 6.07 -2.11
C LYS A 176 -2.29 6.72 -2.27
N ALA A 177 -2.31 7.98 -2.75
CA ALA A 177 -1.14 8.84 -2.84
C ALA A 177 -1.13 9.87 -1.69
N PHE A 178 0.08 10.20 -1.20
CA PHE A 178 0.31 11.19 -0.16
C PHE A 178 1.39 12.19 -0.60
N TYR A 179 1.09 13.46 -0.50
CA TYR A 179 2.05 14.51 -0.84
C TYR A 179 3.16 14.59 0.23
N GLY A 180 4.41 14.39 -0.20
CA GLY A 180 5.57 14.36 0.68
C GLY A 180 5.84 15.67 1.43
N GLY A 181 5.47 16.81 0.85
CA GLY A 181 5.64 18.13 1.47
C GLY A 181 4.80 18.34 2.73
N THR A 182 3.66 17.63 2.85
CA THR A 182 2.75 17.76 4.00
C THR A 182 2.59 16.48 4.81
N ILE A 183 3.26 15.41 4.41
CA ILE A 183 3.05 14.09 5.01
C ILE A 183 3.29 14.07 6.52
N LYS A 184 4.28 14.83 7.00
CA LYS A 184 4.62 14.93 8.44
C LYS A 184 3.59 15.71 9.26
N ILE A 185 2.68 16.45 8.62
CA ILE A 185 1.53 17.06 9.30
C ILE A 185 0.52 15.98 9.73
N GLY A 186 0.58 14.78 9.11
CA GLY A 186 -0.18 13.60 9.51
C GLY A 186 -1.65 13.61 9.09
N PHE A 187 -2.08 14.60 8.31
CA PHE A 187 -3.48 14.71 7.89
C PHE A 187 -3.89 13.51 7.01
N GLY A 188 -4.95 12.83 7.41
CA GLY A 188 -5.53 11.71 6.67
C GLY A 188 -4.72 10.40 6.70
N LEU A 189 -3.55 10.35 7.37
CA LEU A 189 -2.74 9.13 7.41
C LEU A 189 -3.44 8.01 8.18
N LYS A 190 -3.93 8.29 9.39
CA LYS A 190 -4.64 7.26 10.18
C LYS A 190 -5.88 6.77 9.45
N ALA A 191 -6.66 7.66 8.84
CA ALA A 191 -7.86 7.31 8.09
C ALA A 191 -7.57 6.34 6.95
N PHE A 192 -6.38 6.41 6.33
CA PHE A 192 -6.02 5.50 5.26
C PHE A 192 -6.13 4.02 5.67
N VAL A 193 -5.62 3.65 6.82
CA VAL A 193 -5.68 2.26 7.30
C VAL A 193 -7.01 1.95 7.99
N THR A 194 -7.55 2.86 8.81
CA THR A 194 -8.82 2.61 9.53
C THR A 194 -10.05 2.58 8.62
N ASP A 195 -9.96 3.13 7.40
CA ASP A 195 -11.02 3.03 6.40
C ASP A 195 -10.96 1.69 5.63
N ARG A 196 -9.82 1.00 5.66
CA ARG A 196 -9.57 -0.26 4.96
C ARG A 196 -9.58 -1.47 5.87
N LEU A 197 -9.23 -1.30 7.13
CA LEU A 197 -9.06 -2.38 8.09
C LEU A 197 -9.90 -2.17 9.35
N ALA A 198 -10.58 -3.23 9.77
CA ALA A 198 -11.09 -3.41 11.13
C ALA A 198 -10.08 -4.30 11.87
N VAL A 199 -9.13 -3.66 12.57
CA VAL A 199 -8.03 -4.34 13.25
C VAL A 199 -8.51 -4.91 14.56
N GLU A 200 -8.34 -6.22 14.73
CA GLU A 200 -8.66 -6.95 15.96
C GLU A 200 -7.39 -7.09 16.84
N ALA A 201 -7.59 -7.23 18.14
CA ALA A 201 -6.54 -7.29 19.15
C ALA A 201 -5.64 -8.54 18.99
#